data_9947c7fbc18e8e93ab49a56ad5fc69fb
#
_entry.id   9947c7fbc18e8e93ab49a56ad5fc69fb
#
_cell.length_a   1.000
_cell.length_b   1.000
_cell.length_c   1.000
_cell.angle_alpha   90.00
_cell.angle_beta   90.00
_cell.angle_gamma   90.00
#
_symmetry.space_group_name_H-M   'P 1'
#
loop_
_entity.id
_entity.type
_entity.pdbx_description
1 polymer ?
#
loop_
_entity_poly.entity_id
_entity_poly.type
_entity_poly.pdbx_seq_one_letter_code
_entity_poly.pdbx_strand_id
1 'polypeptide(L)'
;PGRRAHDAVRRAQGYVQEGRRFVVDVDLEKFFDRVNHDVLMGRLDRRIADKRVLGLIRRYLGAGVLANGVVMERQEGTPQGGPLSPLLANVLLDEVDKELEKRGHAFVRYADDLNVYVRSRAAGERVMAALRRLFAGLRLRINESKSAMAPAIKRKFLGFSFWVAKGRVVKRRVAPQALERLKD
;
A
#
# COMPACT_ATOMS: atom_id res chain seq x y z
N PRO A 1 0.96 9.27 -12.96
CA PRO A 1 2.08 9.29 -13.93
C PRO A 1 3.26 10.09 -13.40
N GLY A 2 4.50 9.64 -13.65
CA GLY A 2 5.72 10.37 -13.30
C GLY A 2 6.15 10.36 -11.83
N ARG A 3 5.41 9.74 -10.92
CA ARG A 3 5.77 9.60 -9.49
C ARG A 3 6.74 8.43 -9.29
N ARG A 4 7.81 8.64 -8.53
CA ARG A 4 8.85 7.65 -8.23
C ARG A 4 8.86 7.31 -6.74
N ALA A 5 9.41 6.15 -6.37
CA ALA A 5 9.59 5.74 -4.97
C ALA A 5 10.29 6.83 -4.14
N HIS A 6 11.32 7.48 -4.71
CA HIS A 6 12.03 8.58 -4.05
C HIS A 6 11.14 9.80 -3.75
N ASP A 7 10.09 10.04 -4.54
CA ASP A 7 9.14 11.13 -4.27
C ASP A 7 8.28 10.81 -3.05
N ALA A 8 7.85 9.55 -2.91
CA ALA A 8 7.16 9.07 -1.72
C ALA A 8 8.04 9.21 -0.47
N VAL A 9 9.33 8.82 -0.55
CA VAL A 9 10.29 8.97 0.56
C VAL A 9 10.52 10.44 0.91
N ARG A 10 10.64 11.35 -0.07
CA ARG A 10 10.76 12.80 0.16
C ARG A 10 9.51 13.35 0.86
N ARG A 11 8.33 12.93 0.41
CA ARG A 11 7.05 13.37 1.01
C ARG A 11 6.94 12.88 2.46
N ALA A 12 7.29 11.62 2.72
CA ALA A 12 7.35 11.03 4.05
C ALA A 12 8.30 11.82 4.99
N GLN A 13 9.51 12.13 4.51
CA GLN A 13 10.47 12.97 5.23
C GLN A 13 9.86 14.33 5.59
N GLY A 14 9.16 14.99 4.65
CA GLY A 14 8.47 16.25 4.88
C GLY A 14 7.45 16.14 6.03
N TYR A 15 6.64 15.11 6.06
CA TYR A 15 5.67 14.88 7.13
C TYR A 15 6.33 14.72 8.50
N VAL A 16 7.45 14.02 8.59
CA VAL A 16 8.21 13.88 9.83
C VAL A 16 8.81 15.23 10.24
N GLN A 17 9.34 16.02 9.28
CA GLN A 17 9.88 17.36 9.51
C GLN A 17 8.80 18.33 10.02
N GLU A 18 7.55 18.19 9.58
CA GLU A 18 6.38 18.95 10.04
C GLU A 18 5.92 18.55 11.46
N GLY A 19 6.63 17.66 12.13
CA GLY A 19 6.36 17.24 13.51
C GLY A 19 5.41 16.05 13.65
N ARG A 20 5.10 15.30 12.57
CA ARG A 20 4.39 14.02 12.65
C ARG A 20 5.37 12.92 13.02
N ARG A 21 5.55 12.73 14.34
CA ARG A 21 6.59 11.87 14.91
C ARG A 21 6.26 10.37 14.92
N PHE A 22 5.01 10.03 14.66
CA PHE A 22 4.56 8.63 14.62
C PHE A 22 4.12 8.26 13.21
N VAL A 23 4.31 7.00 12.87
CA VAL A 23 3.84 6.40 11.62
C VAL A 23 3.00 5.19 11.92
N VAL A 24 1.88 5.10 11.22
CA VAL A 24 1.09 3.87 11.06
C VAL A 24 1.56 3.25 9.76
N ASP A 25 2.37 2.20 9.89
CA ASP A 25 2.99 1.47 8.79
C ASP A 25 2.16 0.20 8.58
N VAL A 26 1.57 0.07 7.40
CA VAL A 26 0.63 -1.00 7.07
C VAL A 26 1.18 -1.85 5.93
N ASP A 27 1.29 -3.13 6.19
CA ASP A 27 1.57 -4.20 5.24
C ASP A 27 0.29 -5.03 5.06
N LEU A 28 -0.06 -5.36 3.82
CA LEU A 28 -1.23 -6.18 3.53
C LEU A 28 -0.84 -7.64 3.38
N GLU A 29 -1.64 -8.54 3.96
CA GLU A 29 -1.39 -9.97 3.90
C GLU A 29 -1.66 -10.51 2.51
N LYS A 30 -0.59 -10.95 1.80
CA LYS A 30 -0.67 -11.55 0.45
C LYS A 30 -1.57 -10.75 -0.50
N PHE A 31 -1.36 -9.43 -0.55
CA PHE A 31 -2.26 -8.48 -1.22
C PHE A 31 -2.67 -8.95 -2.62
N PHE A 32 -1.71 -9.26 -3.50
CA PHE A 32 -2.00 -9.68 -4.87
C PHE A 32 -2.75 -11.01 -4.98
N ASP A 33 -2.60 -11.89 -3.98
CA ASP A 33 -3.28 -13.20 -3.95
C ASP A 33 -4.70 -13.11 -3.37
N ARG A 34 -5.03 -11.99 -2.69
CA ARG A 34 -6.31 -11.79 -1.98
C ARG A 34 -7.20 -10.71 -2.58
N VAL A 35 -6.89 -10.21 -3.76
CA VAL A 35 -7.76 -9.24 -4.45
C VAL A 35 -9.09 -9.93 -4.77
N ASN A 36 -10.17 -9.49 -4.13
CA ASN A 36 -11.50 -10.01 -4.41
C ASN A 36 -11.99 -9.47 -5.76
N HIS A 37 -12.27 -10.37 -6.71
CA HIS A 37 -12.64 -10.02 -8.06
C HIS A 37 -13.95 -9.21 -8.13
N ASP A 38 -14.97 -9.54 -7.32
CA ASP A 38 -16.26 -8.87 -7.39
C ASP A 38 -16.17 -7.44 -6.83
N VAL A 39 -15.41 -7.25 -5.73
CA VAL A 39 -15.14 -5.93 -5.18
C VAL A 39 -14.40 -5.06 -6.19
N LEU A 40 -13.36 -5.60 -6.85
CA LEU A 40 -12.60 -4.89 -7.87
C LEU A 40 -13.46 -4.58 -9.09
N MET A 41 -14.19 -5.56 -9.62
CA MET A 41 -15.06 -5.38 -10.79
C MET A 41 -16.16 -4.36 -10.53
N GLY A 42 -16.77 -4.35 -9.34
CA GLY A 42 -17.76 -3.34 -8.97
C GLY A 42 -17.19 -1.90 -8.95
N ARG A 43 -15.87 -1.73 -8.73
CA ARG A 43 -15.21 -0.43 -8.82
C ARG A 43 -14.88 -0.03 -10.25
N LEU A 44 -14.50 -0.98 -11.06
CA LEU A 44 -14.23 -0.77 -12.48
C LEU A 44 -15.53 -0.43 -13.24
N ASP A 45 -16.64 -1.09 -12.93
CA ASP A 45 -17.95 -0.87 -13.54
C ASP A 45 -18.45 0.59 -13.37
N ARG A 46 -18.09 1.24 -12.27
CA ARG A 46 -18.42 2.66 -12.03
C ARG A 46 -17.65 3.63 -12.94
N ARG A 47 -16.58 3.18 -13.60
CA ARG A 47 -15.65 4.03 -14.37
C ARG A 47 -15.56 3.64 -15.85
N ILE A 48 -15.89 2.41 -16.17
CA ILE A 48 -15.78 1.82 -17.50
C ILE A 48 -17.18 1.44 -17.98
N ALA A 49 -17.69 2.17 -18.97
CA ALA A 49 -19.02 1.88 -19.55
C ALA A 49 -19.00 0.68 -20.51
N ASP A 50 -17.86 0.40 -21.13
CA ASP A 50 -17.73 -0.69 -22.12
C ASP A 50 -17.71 -2.06 -21.41
N LYS A 51 -18.81 -2.81 -21.57
CA LYS A 51 -18.98 -4.14 -20.98
C LYS A 51 -18.01 -5.19 -21.57
N ARG A 52 -17.55 -4.98 -22.80
CA ARG A 52 -16.55 -5.88 -23.43
C ARG A 52 -15.19 -5.76 -22.74
N VAL A 53 -14.78 -4.52 -22.43
CA VAL A 53 -13.56 -4.27 -21.66
C VAL A 53 -13.67 -4.86 -20.27
N LEU A 54 -14.78 -4.67 -19.57
CA LEU A 54 -15.01 -5.29 -18.25
C LEU A 54 -14.97 -6.83 -18.33
N GLY A 55 -15.59 -7.41 -19.33
CA GLY A 55 -15.54 -8.86 -19.57
C GLY A 55 -14.11 -9.37 -19.84
N LEU A 56 -13.29 -8.60 -20.56
CA LEU A 56 -11.89 -8.93 -20.79
C LEU A 56 -11.08 -8.90 -19.48
N ILE A 57 -11.27 -7.86 -18.66
CA ILE A 57 -10.62 -7.77 -17.35
C ILE A 57 -11.04 -8.92 -16.44
N ARG A 58 -12.34 -9.28 -16.43
CA ARG A 58 -12.84 -10.40 -15.64
C ARG A 58 -12.17 -11.72 -16.05
N ARG A 59 -12.05 -11.98 -17.36
CA ARG A 59 -11.33 -13.15 -17.87
C ARG A 59 -9.85 -13.15 -17.51
N TYR A 60 -9.20 -11.97 -17.56
CA TYR A 60 -7.80 -11.83 -17.13
C TYR A 60 -7.63 -12.19 -15.64
N LEU A 61 -8.56 -11.74 -14.78
CA LEU A 61 -8.52 -12.05 -13.36
C LEU A 61 -8.76 -13.54 -13.08
N GLY A 62 -9.70 -14.17 -13.80
CA GLY A 62 -10.03 -15.59 -13.68
C GLY A 62 -9.05 -16.51 -14.41
N ALA A 63 -8.13 -15.94 -15.21
CA ALA A 63 -7.12 -16.75 -15.89
C ALA A 63 -6.30 -17.55 -14.87
N GLY A 64 -6.31 -18.86 -15.03
CA GLY A 64 -5.68 -19.80 -14.13
C GLY A 64 -4.16 -19.67 -14.10
N VAL A 65 -3.56 -20.24 -13.09
CA VAL A 65 -2.12 -20.45 -13.01
C VAL A 65 -1.81 -21.88 -13.40
N LEU A 66 -0.90 -22.04 -14.34
CA LEU A 66 -0.38 -23.37 -14.66
C LEU A 66 0.57 -23.77 -13.51
N ALA A 67 0.13 -24.66 -12.64
CA ALA A 67 0.94 -25.23 -11.59
C ALA A 67 1.05 -26.74 -11.80
N ASN A 68 2.26 -27.25 -11.92
CA ASN A 68 2.51 -28.70 -12.13
C ASN A 68 1.73 -29.31 -13.32
N GLY A 69 1.57 -28.56 -14.43
CA GLY A 69 0.83 -29.03 -15.60
C GLY A 69 -0.69 -28.95 -15.51
N VAL A 70 -1.25 -28.48 -14.40
CA VAL A 70 -2.69 -28.33 -14.20
C VAL A 70 -3.05 -26.83 -14.17
N VAL A 71 -4.06 -26.44 -14.95
CA VAL A 71 -4.62 -25.08 -14.89
C VAL A 71 -5.60 -25.00 -13.73
N MET A 72 -5.26 -24.25 -12.71
CA MET A 72 -6.16 -23.97 -11.59
C MET A 72 -6.82 -22.60 -11.80
N GLU A 73 -8.14 -22.57 -11.90
CA GLU A 73 -8.90 -21.31 -11.95
C GLU A 73 -8.71 -20.50 -10.66
N ARG A 74 -8.59 -19.18 -10.82
CA ARG A 74 -8.50 -18.25 -9.70
C ARG A 74 -9.87 -17.67 -9.38
N GLN A 75 -10.30 -17.81 -8.14
CA GLN A 75 -11.50 -17.13 -7.62
C GLN A 75 -11.18 -15.80 -6.94
N GLU A 76 -9.93 -15.60 -6.56
CA GLU A 76 -9.39 -14.35 -5.99
C GLU A 76 -7.93 -14.12 -6.42
N GLY A 77 -7.45 -12.91 -6.22
CA GLY A 77 -6.08 -12.50 -6.55
C GLY A 77 -5.93 -11.99 -7.97
N THR A 78 -4.75 -11.47 -8.25
CA THR A 78 -4.34 -11.02 -9.59
C THR A 78 -3.10 -11.80 -10.02
N PRO A 79 -2.91 -12.07 -11.33
CA PRO A 79 -1.70 -12.72 -11.81
C PRO A 79 -0.46 -11.95 -11.38
N GLN A 80 0.44 -12.60 -10.62
CA GLN A 80 1.71 -11.99 -10.22
C GLN A 80 2.60 -11.84 -11.45
N GLY A 81 3.20 -10.64 -11.61
CA GLY A 81 3.98 -10.29 -12.80
C GLY A 81 3.16 -9.91 -14.03
N GLY A 82 1.83 -9.99 -13.97
CA GLY A 82 0.97 -9.55 -15.06
C GLY A 82 0.96 -8.03 -15.24
N PRO A 83 0.91 -7.50 -16.48
CA PRO A 83 1.03 -6.07 -16.76
C PRO A 83 -0.12 -5.22 -16.18
N LEU A 84 -1.30 -5.80 -16.00
CA LEU A 84 -2.48 -5.11 -15.46
C LEU A 84 -2.53 -5.12 -13.93
N SER A 85 -1.87 -6.07 -13.26
CA SER A 85 -1.99 -6.25 -11.81
C SER A 85 -1.64 -5.00 -10.99
N PRO A 86 -0.58 -4.24 -11.29
CA PRO A 86 -0.28 -2.99 -10.57
C PRO A 86 -1.35 -1.91 -10.78
N LEU A 87 -1.95 -1.84 -11.98
CA LEU A 87 -3.03 -0.89 -12.26
C LEU A 87 -4.29 -1.27 -11.49
N LEU A 88 -4.70 -2.53 -11.54
CA LEU A 88 -5.88 -3.04 -10.83
C LEU A 88 -5.74 -2.89 -9.32
N ALA A 89 -4.54 -3.14 -8.78
CA ALA A 89 -4.19 -2.87 -7.39
C ALA A 89 -4.43 -1.40 -7.01
N ASN A 90 -3.96 -0.47 -7.84
CA ASN A 90 -4.17 0.95 -7.61
C ASN A 90 -5.66 1.35 -7.70
N VAL A 91 -6.44 0.74 -8.59
CA VAL A 91 -7.90 0.96 -8.67
C VAL A 91 -8.59 0.52 -7.38
N LEU A 92 -8.20 -0.62 -6.82
CA LEU A 92 -8.77 -1.14 -5.58
C LEU A 92 -8.41 -0.25 -4.38
N LEU A 93 -7.15 0.15 -4.26
CA LEU A 93 -6.64 0.94 -3.14
C LEU A 93 -6.97 2.45 -3.22
N ASP A 94 -7.42 2.95 -4.37
CA ASP A 94 -7.85 4.34 -4.57
C ASP A 94 -8.95 4.79 -3.57
N GLU A 95 -9.75 3.85 -3.09
CA GLU A 95 -10.76 4.15 -2.06
C GLU A 95 -10.12 4.46 -0.71
N VAL A 96 -9.08 3.73 -0.35
CA VAL A 96 -8.33 3.99 0.89
C VAL A 96 -7.65 5.34 0.79
N ASP A 97 -7.02 5.64 -0.37
CA ASP A 97 -6.39 6.94 -0.62
C ASP A 97 -7.41 8.07 -0.48
N LYS A 98 -8.56 7.98 -1.13
CA LYS A 98 -9.63 8.98 -1.06
C LYS A 98 -10.18 9.19 0.34
N GLU A 99 -10.35 8.13 1.11
CA GLU A 99 -10.83 8.24 2.48
C GLU A 99 -9.79 8.90 3.40
N LEU A 100 -8.50 8.59 3.20
CA LEU A 100 -7.41 9.26 3.92
C LEU A 100 -7.29 10.75 3.53
N GLU A 101 -7.43 11.07 2.24
CA GLU A 101 -7.45 12.45 1.75
C GLU A 101 -8.62 13.24 2.32
N LYS A 102 -9.84 12.68 2.26
CA LYS A 102 -11.07 13.28 2.80
C LYS A 102 -10.95 13.62 4.28
N ARG A 103 -10.22 12.79 5.05
CA ARG A 103 -9.98 13.02 6.48
C ARG A 103 -8.76 13.91 6.75
N GLY A 104 -8.09 14.41 5.73
CA GLY A 104 -6.92 15.26 5.86
C GLY A 104 -5.69 14.57 6.46
N HIS A 105 -5.57 13.24 6.29
CA HIS A 105 -4.43 12.50 6.77
C HIS A 105 -3.19 12.75 5.91
N ALA A 106 -2.04 12.88 6.56
CA ALA A 106 -0.73 12.91 5.92
C ALA A 106 -0.27 11.49 5.67
N PHE A 107 -0.32 11.04 4.43
CA PHE A 107 0.07 9.67 4.09
C PHE A 107 0.88 9.62 2.79
N VAL A 108 1.57 8.52 2.63
CA VAL A 108 2.21 8.11 1.38
C VAL A 108 1.87 6.64 1.13
N ARG A 109 1.57 6.33 -0.11
CA ARG A 109 1.40 4.95 -0.58
C ARG A 109 2.26 4.72 -1.82
N TYR A 110 2.92 3.58 -1.85
CA TYR A 110 3.63 3.09 -3.02
C TYR A 110 3.27 1.61 -3.22
N ALA A 111 2.51 1.31 -4.25
CA ALA A 111 1.83 0.04 -4.43
C ALA A 111 0.96 -0.32 -3.20
N ASP A 112 1.24 -1.40 -2.51
CA ASP A 112 0.59 -1.87 -1.29
C ASP A 112 1.22 -1.35 0.01
N ASP A 113 2.43 -0.77 -0.05
CA ASP A 113 3.08 -0.13 1.10
C ASP A 113 2.40 1.19 1.44
N LEU A 114 1.73 1.26 2.60
CA LEU A 114 1.01 2.44 3.08
C LEU A 114 1.55 2.92 4.42
N ASN A 115 1.97 4.18 4.46
CA ASN A 115 2.42 4.86 5.68
C ASN A 115 1.59 6.10 5.95
N VAL A 116 0.93 6.18 7.11
CA VAL A 116 0.19 7.36 7.58
C VAL A 116 0.93 8.01 8.74
N TYR A 117 1.25 9.29 8.61
CA TYR A 117 2.06 10.05 9.57
C TYR A 117 1.17 10.87 10.49
N VAL A 118 1.34 10.72 11.80
CA VAL A 118 0.51 11.36 12.83
C VAL A 118 1.36 12.02 13.91
N ARG A 119 0.76 12.95 14.67
CA ARG A 119 1.46 13.71 15.72
C ARG A 119 1.53 12.99 17.06
N SER A 120 0.60 12.07 17.34
CA SER A 120 0.51 11.38 18.63
C SER A 120 0.21 9.89 18.47
N ARG A 121 0.55 9.11 19.48
CA ARG A 121 0.24 7.68 19.56
C ARG A 121 -1.27 7.41 19.47
N ALA A 122 -2.07 8.13 20.25
CA ALA A 122 -3.52 7.97 20.23
C ALA A 122 -4.14 8.28 18.86
N ALA A 123 -3.61 9.25 18.10
CA ALA A 123 -4.03 9.49 16.73
C ALA A 123 -3.67 8.30 15.82
N GLY A 124 -2.49 7.71 16.00
CA GLY A 124 -2.06 6.54 15.25
C GLY A 124 -2.93 5.31 15.50
N GLU A 125 -3.31 5.07 16.75
CA GLU A 125 -4.21 3.96 17.12
C GLU A 125 -5.60 4.11 16.47
N ARG A 126 -6.16 5.34 16.46
CA ARG A 126 -7.42 5.62 15.75
C ARG A 126 -7.31 5.41 14.24
N VAL A 127 -6.21 5.84 13.64
CA VAL A 127 -5.95 5.64 12.21
C VAL A 127 -5.82 4.14 11.90
N MET A 128 -5.07 3.38 12.68
CA MET A 128 -4.94 1.94 12.49
C MET A 128 -6.30 1.24 12.58
N ALA A 129 -7.13 1.59 13.58
CA ALA A 129 -8.47 1.05 13.70
C ALA A 129 -9.38 1.41 12.51
N ALA A 130 -9.24 2.62 11.97
CA ALA A 130 -9.98 3.04 10.76
C ALA A 130 -9.51 2.28 9.52
N LEU A 131 -8.19 2.10 9.34
CA LEU A 131 -7.62 1.34 8.22
C LEU A 131 -8.06 -0.13 8.25
N ARG A 132 -8.10 -0.77 9.43
CA ARG A 132 -8.64 -2.14 9.55
C ARG A 132 -10.06 -2.25 8.99
N ARG A 133 -10.93 -1.30 9.32
CA ARG A 133 -12.32 -1.28 8.79
C ARG A 133 -12.37 -1.04 7.29
N LEU A 134 -11.54 -0.11 6.77
CA LEU A 134 -11.47 0.18 5.34
C LEU A 134 -10.99 -1.04 4.55
N PHE A 135 -9.91 -1.68 4.99
CA PHE A 135 -9.39 -2.88 4.32
C PHE A 135 -10.35 -4.07 4.43
N ALA A 136 -11.01 -4.25 5.58
CA ALA A 136 -12.05 -5.29 5.71
C ALA A 136 -13.21 -5.07 4.73
N GLY A 137 -13.62 -3.82 4.47
CA GLY A 137 -14.61 -3.49 3.43
C GLY A 137 -14.15 -3.84 2.00
N LEU A 138 -12.85 -3.88 1.77
CA LEU A 138 -12.23 -4.33 0.51
C LEU A 138 -11.96 -5.85 0.49
N ARG A 139 -12.34 -6.58 1.53
CA ARG A 139 -11.99 -8.00 1.77
C ARG A 139 -10.48 -8.25 1.82
N LEU A 140 -9.71 -7.23 2.20
CA LEU A 140 -8.27 -7.31 2.44
C LEU A 140 -7.98 -7.42 3.93
N ARG A 141 -6.82 -8.02 4.27
CA ARG A 141 -6.37 -8.17 5.66
C ARG A 141 -5.04 -7.47 5.87
N ILE A 142 -4.93 -6.78 7.00
CA ILE A 142 -3.67 -6.23 7.46
C ILE A 142 -2.82 -7.37 8.03
N ASN A 143 -1.56 -7.41 7.68
CA ASN A 143 -0.58 -8.29 8.28
C ASN A 143 -0.15 -7.71 9.64
N GLU A 144 -0.77 -8.18 10.72
CA GLU A 144 -0.57 -7.64 12.07
C GLU A 144 0.88 -7.84 12.58
N SER A 145 1.60 -8.85 12.09
CA SER A 145 2.98 -9.10 12.50
C SER A 145 3.99 -8.14 11.86
N LYS A 146 3.66 -7.60 10.69
CA LYS A 146 4.51 -6.66 9.94
C LYS A 146 4.08 -5.21 10.09
N SER A 147 2.77 -4.98 10.29
CA SER A 147 2.21 -3.65 10.50
C SER A 147 2.46 -3.15 11.90
N ALA A 148 2.72 -1.86 12.03
CA ALA A 148 2.97 -1.29 13.34
C ALA A 148 2.63 0.21 13.39
N MET A 149 2.25 0.67 14.60
CA MET A 149 2.25 2.08 14.94
C MET A 149 3.46 2.36 15.85
N ALA A 150 4.41 3.14 15.34
CA ALA A 150 5.69 3.37 15.99
C ALA A 150 6.22 4.79 15.72
N PRO A 151 7.26 5.25 16.47
CA PRO A 151 7.98 6.45 16.09
C PRO A 151 8.54 6.34 14.66
N ALA A 152 8.30 7.36 13.82
CA ALA A 152 8.64 7.35 12.40
C ALA A 152 10.15 7.10 12.15
N ILE A 153 11.01 7.56 13.06
CA ILE A 153 12.47 7.34 12.99
C ILE A 153 12.88 5.88 13.25
N LYS A 154 12.00 5.05 13.82
CA LYS A 154 12.25 3.63 14.11
C LYS A 154 11.72 2.70 13.01
N ARG A 155 11.07 3.26 11.98
CA ARG A 155 10.53 2.49 10.84
C ARG A 155 11.28 2.84 9.57
N LYS A 156 11.30 1.89 8.66
CA LYS A 156 11.83 2.07 7.30
C LYS A 156 10.66 2.18 6.31
N PHE A 157 10.88 2.94 5.25
CA PHE A 157 9.95 3.06 4.14
C PHE A 157 10.71 3.00 2.82
N LEU A 158 10.36 2.06 1.95
CA LEU A 158 10.99 1.86 0.64
C LEU A 158 12.53 1.81 0.70
N GLY A 159 13.08 1.08 1.66
CA GLY A 159 14.53 0.95 1.83
C GLY A 159 15.23 2.14 2.51
N PHE A 160 14.49 3.15 2.96
CA PHE A 160 15.03 4.32 3.68
C PHE A 160 14.54 4.37 5.12
N SER A 161 15.34 4.97 5.99
CA SER A 161 14.98 5.34 7.35
C SER A 161 15.24 6.82 7.59
N PHE A 162 14.55 7.40 8.59
CA PHE A 162 14.70 8.81 8.97
C PHE A 162 15.49 8.92 10.27
N TRP A 163 16.21 10.01 10.42
CA TRP A 163 16.89 10.36 11.65
C TRP A 163 16.88 11.89 11.84
N VAL A 164 17.00 12.34 13.08
CA VAL A 164 16.98 13.77 13.42
C VAL A 164 18.41 14.23 13.66
N ALA A 165 18.87 15.16 12.82
CA ALA A 165 20.18 15.77 12.94
C ALA A 165 20.14 16.96 13.93
N LYS A 166 21.31 17.50 14.26
CA LYS A 166 21.48 18.73 15.04
C LYS A 166 20.61 19.85 14.43
N GLY A 167 19.92 20.63 15.24
CA GLY A 167 18.98 21.66 14.77
C GLY A 167 17.58 21.11 14.41
N ARG A 168 17.22 19.89 14.83
CA ARG A 168 15.93 19.23 14.56
C ARG A 168 15.61 19.01 13.07
N VAL A 169 16.64 18.93 12.23
CA VAL A 169 16.49 18.65 10.81
C VAL A 169 16.32 17.14 10.60
N VAL A 170 15.24 16.74 9.96
CA VAL A 170 15.01 15.32 9.59
C VAL A 170 15.81 15.01 8.34
N LYS A 171 16.67 14.01 8.43
CA LYS A 171 17.45 13.48 7.31
C LYS A 171 17.03 12.05 7.01
N ARG A 172 17.24 11.62 5.78
CA ARG A 172 17.05 10.24 5.32
C ARG A 172 18.40 9.55 5.16
N ARG A 173 18.41 8.24 5.39
CA ARG A 173 19.55 7.36 5.07
C ARG A 173 19.02 6.06 4.48
N VAL A 174 19.83 5.38 3.71
CA VAL A 174 19.54 4.01 3.28
C VAL A 174 19.46 3.13 4.53
N ALA A 175 18.42 2.31 4.62
CA ALA A 175 18.24 1.40 5.74
C ALA A 175 19.36 0.32 5.73
N PRO A 176 19.93 -0.07 6.89
CA PRO A 176 21.03 -1.04 6.95
C PRO A 176 20.74 -2.34 6.16
N GLN A 177 19.54 -2.86 6.31
CA GLN A 177 19.10 -4.07 5.59
C GLN A 177 19.04 -3.92 4.06
N ALA A 178 18.85 -2.69 3.54
CA ALA A 178 18.92 -2.44 2.10
C ALA A 178 20.37 -2.39 1.60
N LEU A 179 21.31 -1.98 2.47
CA LEU A 179 22.74 -2.03 2.17
C LEU A 179 23.28 -3.46 2.20
N GLU A 180 22.80 -4.31 3.10
CA GLU A 180 23.18 -5.74 3.16
C GLU A 180 22.78 -6.47 1.88
N ARG A 181 21.54 -6.26 1.39
CA ARG A 181 21.05 -6.85 0.12
C ARG A 181 21.78 -6.39 -1.14
N LEU A 182 22.58 -5.34 -1.06
CA LEU A 182 23.38 -4.83 -2.18
C LEU A 182 24.78 -5.45 -2.20
N LYS A 183 25.18 -6.11 -1.10
CA LYS A 183 26.49 -6.78 -0.95
C LYS A 183 26.43 -8.26 -1.27
N ASP A 184 25.23 -8.86 -1.24
CA ASP A 184 24.92 -10.22 -1.69
C ASP A 184 24.57 -10.23 -3.19
#